data_6a88f0f4ead5a9b0062f752ae6b4b44f
#
_entry.id   6a88f0f4ead5a9b0062f752ae6b4b44f
#
_cell.length_a   1.000
_cell.length_b   1.000
_cell.length_c   1.000
_cell.angle_alpha   90.00
_cell.angle_beta   90.00
_cell.angle_gamma   90.00
#
_symmetry.space_group_name_H-M   'P 1'
#
loop_
_entity.id
_entity.type
_entity.pdbx_description
1 polymer ?
#
loop_
_entity_poly.entity_id
_entity_poly.type
_entity_poly.pdbx_seq_one_letter_code
_entity_poly.pdbx_strand_id
1 'polypeptide(L)'
;LSNRFCPEGMTVEEWQVALRHEFARDNEFIVEHLDDNKIWGDYLVHNGANHYRVAFRGVRSDKNFCSCLDFRTNGLGTCKHIEAVSLYLQKHEEGYPWGHRAYTPRHTSLYVSYKGGRSVRLSIGISDLKSYESFRRRYFDSNNILLEEHYPKLEQIYEEGLAINGDFRCYDDVWEF
;
A
#
# COMPACT_ATOMS: atom_id res chain seq x y z
N LEU A 1 -7.13 24.27 -4.15
CA LEU A 1 -5.71 24.31 -4.51
C LEU A 1 -5.54 24.50 -6.02
N SER A 2 -4.51 25.25 -6.42
CA SER A 2 -4.12 25.36 -7.80
C SER A 2 -3.52 24.05 -8.30
N ASN A 3 -3.89 23.62 -9.50
CA ASN A 3 -3.25 22.49 -10.18
C ASN A 3 -2.05 22.90 -11.05
N ARG A 4 -1.71 24.18 -11.06
CA ARG A 4 -0.60 24.73 -11.85
C ARG A 4 0.60 25.15 -11.02
N PHE A 5 0.35 25.62 -9.79
CA PHE A 5 1.39 26.20 -8.95
C PHE A 5 1.36 25.57 -7.57
N CYS A 6 2.50 25.04 -7.15
CA CYS A 6 2.68 24.54 -5.80
C CYS A 6 2.59 25.69 -4.79
N PRO A 7 1.74 25.60 -3.76
CA PRO A 7 1.63 26.65 -2.74
C PRO A 7 2.95 26.83 -1.97
N GLU A 8 3.19 28.05 -1.53
CA GLU A 8 4.31 28.33 -0.65
C GLU A 8 4.19 27.57 0.67
N GLY A 9 5.28 27.04 1.17
CA GLY A 9 5.30 26.25 2.40
C GLY A 9 4.90 24.79 2.24
N MET A 10 4.62 24.33 1.01
CA MET A 10 4.25 22.96 0.70
C MET A 10 5.28 22.37 -0.26
N THR A 11 5.68 21.09 -0.02
CA THR A 11 6.51 20.39 -0.99
C THR A 11 5.68 20.01 -2.22
N VAL A 12 6.35 19.74 -3.34
CA VAL A 12 5.67 19.27 -4.56
C VAL A 12 4.91 17.98 -4.28
N GLU A 13 5.48 17.06 -3.52
CA GLU A 13 4.83 15.80 -3.16
C GLU A 13 3.57 16.03 -2.31
N GLU A 14 3.67 16.85 -1.26
CA GLU A 14 2.52 17.22 -0.42
C GLU A 14 1.40 17.85 -1.25
N TRP A 15 1.76 18.72 -2.16
CA TRP A 15 0.82 19.37 -3.06
C TRP A 15 0.13 18.36 -3.98
N GLN A 16 0.89 17.44 -4.59
CA GLN A 16 0.33 16.41 -5.47
C GLN A 16 -0.58 15.45 -4.71
N VAL A 17 -0.24 15.09 -3.49
CA VAL A 17 -1.11 14.27 -2.63
C VAL A 17 -2.39 15.03 -2.29
N ALA A 18 -2.28 16.31 -1.92
CA ALA A 18 -3.42 17.15 -1.59
C ALA A 18 -4.38 17.34 -2.77
N LEU A 19 -3.84 17.47 -3.99
CA LEU A 19 -4.66 17.58 -5.21
C LEU A 19 -5.50 16.31 -5.44
N ARG A 20 -4.92 15.14 -5.21
CA ARG A 20 -5.63 13.87 -5.36
C ARG A 20 -6.70 13.67 -4.29
N HIS A 21 -6.41 14.10 -3.08
CA HIS A 21 -7.38 14.10 -1.99
C HIS A 21 -8.57 15.02 -2.29
N GLU A 22 -8.28 16.23 -2.75
CA GLU A 22 -9.28 17.22 -3.11
C GLU A 22 -10.14 16.75 -4.30
N PHE A 23 -9.53 16.13 -5.29
CA PHE A 23 -10.25 15.52 -6.41
C PHE A 23 -11.21 14.43 -5.93
N ALA A 24 -10.75 13.56 -5.05
CA ALA A 24 -11.57 12.49 -4.48
C ALA A 24 -12.75 13.05 -3.67
N ARG A 25 -12.51 14.13 -2.93
CA ARG A 25 -13.56 14.81 -2.14
C ARG A 25 -14.62 15.45 -3.03
N ASP A 26 -14.20 16.09 -4.13
CA ASP A 26 -15.07 16.92 -4.96
C ASP A 26 -15.76 16.15 -6.08
N ASN A 27 -15.43 14.89 -6.28
CA ASN A 27 -16.03 14.02 -7.29
C ASN A 27 -16.73 12.84 -6.65
N GLU A 28 -17.70 12.28 -7.37
CA GLU A 28 -18.41 11.10 -6.90
C GLU A 28 -17.66 9.83 -7.29
N PHE A 29 -17.17 9.12 -6.29
CA PHE A 29 -16.66 7.77 -6.44
C PHE A 29 -17.57 6.82 -5.69
N ILE A 30 -17.88 5.69 -6.32
CA ILE A 30 -18.62 4.62 -5.67
C ILE A 30 -17.62 3.62 -5.13
N VAL A 31 -17.60 3.44 -3.81
CA VAL A 31 -16.68 2.54 -3.12
C VAL A 31 -17.45 1.30 -2.66
N GLU A 32 -17.00 0.15 -3.11
CA GLU A 32 -17.56 -1.15 -2.75
C GLU A 32 -16.53 -1.93 -1.94
N HIS A 33 -16.94 -2.40 -0.76
CA HIS A 33 -16.09 -3.21 0.10
C HIS A 33 -16.15 -4.66 -0.37
N LEU A 34 -15.00 -5.26 -0.67
CA LEU A 34 -14.93 -6.60 -1.26
C LEU A 34 -14.78 -7.74 -0.25
N ASP A 35 -14.46 -7.43 1.00
CA ASP A 35 -14.28 -8.43 2.05
C ASP A 35 -14.95 -8.02 3.37
N ASP A 36 -14.88 -8.88 4.38
CA ASP A 36 -15.52 -8.66 5.67
C ASP A 36 -14.68 -7.83 6.65
N ASN A 37 -13.49 -7.43 6.27
CA ASN A 37 -12.65 -6.56 7.10
C ASN A 37 -13.24 -5.16 7.10
N LYS A 38 -13.34 -4.56 8.28
CA LYS A 38 -14.05 -3.28 8.43
C LYS A 38 -13.30 -2.09 7.85
N ILE A 39 -11.98 -2.09 7.95
CA ILE A 39 -11.15 -0.95 7.53
C ILE A 39 -10.06 -1.40 6.61
N TRP A 40 -9.17 -2.26 7.08
CA TRP A 40 -8.06 -2.78 6.28
C TRP A 40 -8.56 -3.91 5.41
N GLY A 41 -8.66 -3.68 4.12
CA GLY A 41 -9.17 -4.70 3.23
C GLY A 41 -9.13 -4.27 1.77
N ASP A 42 -9.84 -5.02 0.96
CA ASP A 42 -9.94 -4.79 -0.47
C ASP A 42 -11.24 -4.07 -0.80
N TYR A 43 -11.12 -3.10 -1.70
CA TYR A 43 -12.23 -2.27 -2.16
C TYR A 43 -12.22 -2.21 -3.67
N LEU A 44 -13.39 -2.04 -4.25
CA LEU A 44 -13.55 -1.70 -5.65
C LEU A 44 -14.03 -0.25 -5.72
N VAL A 45 -13.32 0.58 -6.46
CA VAL A 45 -13.65 2.00 -6.62
C VAL A 45 -14.11 2.23 -8.05
N HIS A 46 -15.35 2.69 -8.20
CA HIS A 46 -15.94 3.01 -9.49
C HIS A 46 -15.81 4.51 -9.77
N ASN A 47 -15.30 4.82 -10.94
CA ASN A 47 -15.18 6.17 -11.47
C ASN A 47 -15.82 6.20 -12.87
N GLY A 48 -17.12 6.48 -12.91
CA GLY A 48 -17.87 6.35 -14.15
C GLY A 48 -17.95 4.90 -14.62
N ALA A 49 -17.54 4.63 -15.85
CA ALA A 49 -17.52 3.28 -16.43
C ALA A 49 -16.31 2.45 -15.99
N ASN A 50 -15.30 3.09 -15.43
CA ASN A 50 -14.07 2.41 -15.01
C ASN A 50 -14.16 1.99 -13.53
N HIS A 51 -13.44 0.93 -13.20
CA HIS A 51 -13.30 0.49 -11.82
C HIS A 51 -11.86 0.07 -11.53
N TYR A 52 -11.46 0.25 -10.28
CA TYR A 52 -10.09 0.00 -9.83
C TYR A 52 -10.12 -0.73 -8.50
N ARG A 53 -9.23 -1.69 -8.35
CA ARG A 53 -9.05 -2.40 -7.09
C ARG A 53 -8.11 -1.63 -6.19
N VAL A 54 -8.53 -1.42 -4.94
CA VAL A 54 -7.73 -0.78 -3.90
C VAL A 54 -7.55 -1.77 -2.75
N ALA A 55 -6.29 -1.97 -2.37
CA ALA A 55 -5.96 -2.63 -1.11
C ALA A 55 -5.63 -1.54 -0.10
N PHE A 56 -6.49 -1.36 0.91
CA PHE A 56 -6.34 -0.29 1.90
C PHE A 56 -5.79 -0.86 3.21
N ARG A 57 -4.68 -0.31 3.68
CA ARG A 57 -3.98 -0.73 4.90
C ARG A 57 -3.80 0.41 5.91
N GLY A 58 -4.39 1.55 5.65
CA GLY A 58 -4.34 2.72 6.53
C GLY A 58 -4.20 4.01 5.75
N VAL A 59 -4.44 5.12 6.43
CA VAL A 59 -4.30 6.45 5.83
C VAL A 59 -2.84 6.66 5.46
N ARG A 60 -2.58 6.78 4.17
CA ARG A 60 -1.24 7.01 3.59
C ARG A 60 -0.20 5.96 3.98
N SER A 61 -0.65 4.74 4.24
CA SER A 61 0.24 3.60 4.46
C SER A 61 1.02 3.28 3.19
N ASP A 62 2.30 2.96 3.32
CA ASP A 62 3.12 2.49 2.21
C ASP A 62 2.71 1.11 1.69
N LYS A 63 1.82 0.43 2.42
CA LYS A 63 1.26 -0.88 2.05
C LYS A 63 -0.06 -0.78 1.28
N ASN A 64 -0.56 0.42 1.02
CA ASN A 64 -1.71 0.63 0.17
C ASN A 64 -1.37 0.32 -1.29
N PHE A 65 -2.36 -0.14 -2.03
CA PHE A 65 -2.22 -0.44 -3.45
C PHE A 65 -3.48 -0.01 -4.20
N CYS A 66 -3.29 0.48 -5.42
CA CYS A 66 -4.36 0.67 -6.39
C CYS A 66 -3.92 0.18 -7.76
N SER A 67 -4.83 -0.45 -8.48
CA SER A 67 -4.56 -0.96 -9.83
C SER A 67 -4.45 0.11 -10.91
N CYS A 68 -4.72 1.38 -10.59
CA CYS A 68 -4.65 2.46 -11.57
C CYS A 68 -3.21 2.82 -11.96
N LEU A 69 -3.06 3.37 -13.16
CA LEU A 69 -1.76 3.77 -13.66
C LEU A 69 -1.14 4.92 -12.84
N ASP A 70 -1.95 5.87 -12.41
CA ASP A 70 -1.49 7.01 -11.61
C ASP A 70 -0.76 6.52 -10.34
N PHE A 71 -1.38 5.64 -9.57
CA PHE A 71 -0.74 5.08 -8.37
C PHE A 71 0.57 4.39 -8.70
N ARG A 72 0.58 3.58 -9.75
CA ARG A 72 1.73 2.75 -10.10
C ARG A 72 2.94 3.55 -10.60
N THR A 73 2.73 4.78 -11.03
CA THR A 73 3.76 5.59 -11.67
C THR A 73 4.09 6.91 -10.99
N ASN A 74 3.25 7.39 -10.08
CA ASN A 74 3.45 8.73 -9.51
C ASN A 74 4.48 8.80 -8.37
N GLY A 75 4.82 7.68 -7.74
CA GLY A 75 5.77 7.64 -6.63
C GLY A 75 5.27 8.24 -5.31
N LEU A 76 4.00 8.61 -5.22
CA LEU A 76 3.41 9.26 -4.04
C LEU A 76 2.94 8.27 -2.97
N GLY A 77 2.71 7.02 -3.37
CA GLY A 77 2.12 6.00 -2.49
C GLY A 77 0.61 6.16 -2.30
N THR A 78 -0.04 7.03 -3.07
CA THR A 78 -1.48 7.23 -3.07
C THR A 78 -1.97 7.69 -4.44
N CYS A 79 -3.28 7.71 -4.61
CA CYS A 79 -3.98 8.22 -5.79
C CYS A 79 -5.40 8.65 -5.39
N LYS A 80 -6.12 9.25 -6.33
CA LYS A 80 -7.51 9.65 -6.08
C LYS A 80 -8.40 8.51 -5.61
N HIS A 81 -8.16 7.28 -6.06
CA HIS A 81 -8.98 6.12 -5.68
C HIS A 81 -8.71 5.68 -4.24
N ILE A 82 -7.44 5.66 -3.82
CA ILE A 82 -7.07 5.38 -2.42
C ILE A 82 -7.61 6.46 -1.50
N GLU A 83 -7.49 7.73 -1.91
CA GLU A 83 -8.04 8.86 -1.14
C GLU A 83 -9.57 8.80 -1.07
N ALA A 84 -10.23 8.30 -2.11
CA ALA A 84 -11.68 8.09 -2.10
C ALA A 84 -12.10 7.03 -1.09
N VAL A 85 -11.35 5.93 -0.98
CA VAL A 85 -11.60 4.91 0.06
C VAL A 85 -11.44 5.51 1.45
N SER A 86 -10.40 6.28 1.67
CA SER A 86 -10.15 6.96 2.94
C SER A 86 -11.33 7.88 3.33
N LEU A 87 -11.80 8.68 2.40
CA LEU A 87 -12.96 9.56 2.61
C LEU A 87 -14.27 8.79 2.84
N TYR A 88 -14.46 7.69 2.11
CA TYR A 88 -15.62 6.82 2.28
C TYR A 88 -15.65 6.27 3.71
N LEU A 89 -14.52 5.79 4.22
CA LEU A 89 -14.43 5.24 5.56
C LEU A 89 -14.71 6.30 6.63
N GLN A 90 -14.27 7.54 6.42
CA GLN A 90 -14.59 8.65 7.33
C GLN A 90 -16.09 8.88 7.49
N LYS A 91 -16.85 8.69 6.41
CA LYS A 91 -18.29 8.96 6.39
C LYS A 91 -19.13 7.78 6.85
N HIS A 92 -18.69 6.56 6.55
CA HIS A 92 -19.55 5.37 6.60
C HIS A 92 -19.13 4.33 7.65
N GLU A 93 -17.92 4.39 8.13
CA GLU A 93 -17.44 3.42 9.12
C GLU A 93 -17.27 4.05 10.49
N GLU A 94 -18.05 3.55 11.43
CA GLU A 94 -17.85 3.86 12.84
C GLU A 94 -16.47 3.30 13.25
N GLY A 95 -15.63 4.16 13.78
CA GLY A 95 -14.27 3.75 14.13
C GLY A 95 -13.23 4.06 13.06
N TYR A 96 -13.53 4.92 12.09
CA TYR A 96 -12.54 5.41 11.14
C TYR A 96 -11.21 5.84 11.77
N PRO A 97 -11.16 6.36 13.04
CA PRO A 97 -9.87 6.60 13.69
C PRO A 97 -8.91 5.41 13.63
N TRP A 98 -9.41 4.20 13.48
CA TRP A 98 -8.61 3.01 13.26
C TRP A 98 -7.80 3.07 11.96
N GLY A 99 -8.26 3.78 10.94
CA GLY A 99 -7.52 4.00 9.70
C GLY A 99 -6.21 4.74 9.90
N HIS A 100 -6.08 5.48 10.99
CA HIS A 100 -4.85 6.18 11.37
C HIS A 100 -3.90 5.33 12.22
N ARG A 101 -4.33 4.15 12.65
CA ARG A 101 -3.46 3.23 13.38
C ARG A 101 -2.52 2.51 12.42
N ALA A 102 -1.34 2.18 12.92
CA ALA A 102 -0.41 1.37 12.17
C ALA A 102 -1.04 0.02 11.82
N TYR A 103 -0.96 -0.35 10.55
CA TYR A 103 -1.42 -1.65 10.09
C TYR A 103 -0.59 -2.76 10.75
N THR A 104 -1.28 -3.72 11.37
CA THR A 104 -0.64 -4.88 11.97
C THR A 104 -0.93 -6.11 11.10
N PRO A 105 0.03 -6.54 10.27
CA PRO A 105 -0.18 -7.68 9.38
C PRO A 105 -0.25 -8.98 10.18
N ARG A 106 -1.12 -9.88 9.77
CA ARG A 106 -1.20 -11.24 10.32
C ARG A 106 -0.14 -12.15 9.71
N HIS A 107 0.15 -11.94 8.44
CA HIS A 107 1.05 -12.79 7.66
C HIS A 107 2.32 -12.02 7.32
N THR A 108 3.44 -12.72 7.34
CA THR A 108 4.67 -12.16 6.77
C THR A 108 4.59 -12.26 5.26
N SER A 109 4.98 -11.20 4.57
CA SER A 109 4.83 -11.12 3.12
C SER A 109 5.93 -10.30 2.46
N LEU A 110 6.15 -10.61 1.19
CA LEU A 110 6.85 -9.74 0.25
C LEU A 110 5.81 -8.91 -0.50
N TYR A 111 6.03 -7.63 -0.57
CA TYR A 111 5.14 -6.69 -1.26
C TYR A 111 5.95 -5.62 -1.98
N VAL A 112 5.32 -4.95 -2.94
CA VAL A 112 5.93 -3.79 -3.62
C VAL A 112 5.43 -2.51 -2.97
N SER A 113 6.35 -1.67 -2.52
CA SER A 113 6.03 -0.29 -2.15
C SER A 113 6.22 0.60 -3.38
N TYR A 114 5.24 1.46 -3.62
CA TYR A 114 5.26 2.41 -4.75
C TYR A 114 5.62 3.82 -4.33
N LYS A 115 5.87 4.03 -3.04
CA LYS A 115 6.23 5.35 -2.50
C LYS A 115 7.71 5.62 -2.70
N GLY A 116 8.03 6.74 -3.34
CA GLY A 116 9.42 7.12 -3.59
C GLY A 116 10.11 6.27 -4.65
N GLY A 117 9.34 5.61 -5.52
CA GLY A 117 9.81 4.61 -6.46
C GLY A 117 9.49 3.20 -5.99
N ARG A 118 9.50 2.25 -6.93
CA ARG A 118 9.15 0.86 -6.60
C ARG A 118 10.29 0.14 -5.90
N SER A 119 9.96 -0.55 -4.83
CA SER A 119 10.89 -1.42 -4.11
C SER A 119 10.16 -2.63 -3.54
N VAL A 120 10.83 -3.77 -3.54
CA VAL A 120 10.31 -4.97 -2.88
C VAL A 120 10.66 -4.86 -1.40
N ARG A 121 9.67 -5.07 -0.55
CA ARG A 121 9.81 -4.94 0.90
C ARG A 121 9.26 -6.15 1.63
N LEU A 122 9.76 -6.35 2.84
CA LEU A 122 9.29 -7.38 3.76
C LEU A 122 8.35 -6.76 4.80
N SER A 123 7.15 -7.32 4.91
CA SER A 123 6.22 -7.02 5.99
C SER A 123 6.16 -8.21 6.92
N ILE A 124 6.60 -8.05 8.17
CA ILE A 124 6.65 -9.15 9.13
C ILE A 124 5.35 -9.20 9.92
N GLY A 125 4.71 -10.37 9.93
CA GLY A 125 3.50 -10.60 10.71
C GLY A 125 3.73 -10.45 12.21
N ILE A 126 2.72 -10.02 12.94
CA ILE A 126 2.84 -9.68 14.37
C ILE A 126 3.37 -10.82 15.23
N SER A 127 3.04 -12.07 14.90
CA SER A 127 3.51 -13.25 15.62
C SER A 127 4.83 -13.83 15.10
N ASP A 128 5.39 -13.23 14.06
CA ASP A 128 6.56 -13.77 13.32
C ASP A 128 7.85 -12.97 13.54
N LEU A 129 7.84 -11.98 14.41
CA LEU A 129 8.96 -11.04 14.57
C LEU A 129 10.31 -11.72 14.85
N LYS A 130 10.31 -12.75 15.68
CA LYS A 130 11.54 -13.51 15.98
C LYS A 130 11.89 -14.51 14.88
N SER A 131 10.89 -15.13 14.29
CA SER A 131 11.07 -16.22 13.31
C SER A 131 11.75 -15.74 12.04
N TYR A 132 11.49 -14.50 11.62
CA TYR A 132 12.03 -13.93 10.38
C TYR A 132 13.24 -13.00 10.58
N GLU A 133 13.77 -12.84 11.78
CA GLU A 133 14.88 -11.92 12.03
C GLU A 133 16.13 -12.26 11.22
N SER A 134 16.54 -13.51 11.23
CA SER A 134 17.71 -13.98 10.48
C SER A 134 17.49 -13.88 8.97
N PHE A 135 16.29 -14.18 8.50
CA PHE A 135 15.86 -14.06 7.11
C PHE A 135 15.94 -12.59 6.65
N ARG A 136 15.40 -11.67 7.46
CA ARG A 136 15.46 -10.24 7.18
C ARG A 136 16.90 -9.76 7.04
N ARG A 137 17.77 -10.12 7.96
CA ARG A 137 19.17 -9.68 7.95
C ARG A 137 19.93 -10.15 6.73
N ARG A 138 19.60 -11.33 6.21
CA ARG A 138 20.30 -11.88 5.03
C ARG A 138 19.96 -11.17 3.73
N TYR A 139 18.70 -10.75 3.56
CA TYR A 139 18.21 -10.30 2.26
C TYR A 139 17.73 -8.86 2.23
N PHE A 140 17.48 -8.25 3.38
CA PHE A 140 16.84 -6.94 3.47
C PHE A 140 17.70 -5.97 4.29
N ASP A 141 17.53 -4.68 4.02
CA ASP A 141 18.16 -3.64 4.83
C ASP A 141 17.39 -3.38 6.13
N SER A 142 17.85 -2.41 6.92
CA SER A 142 17.22 -2.03 8.19
C SER A 142 15.80 -1.50 8.04
N ASN A 143 15.40 -1.09 6.84
CA ASN A 143 14.06 -0.62 6.51
C ASN A 143 13.20 -1.71 5.85
N ASN A 144 13.66 -2.96 5.89
CA ASN A 144 12.99 -4.11 5.29
C ASN A 144 12.87 -4.02 3.75
N ILE A 145 13.75 -3.27 3.12
CA ILE A 145 13.83 -3.17 1.66
C ILE A 145 14.78 -4.26 1.16
N LEU A 146 14.32 -5.03 0.16
CA LEU A 146 15.15 -6.06 -0.47
C LEU A 146 16.41 -5.43 -1.07
N LEU A 147 17.57 -5.96 -0.69
CA LEU A 147 18.85 -5.51 -1.23
C LEU A 147 18.93 -5.83 -2.72
N GLU A 148 19.42 -4.87 -3.50
CA GLU A 148 19.44 -4.95 -4.96
C GLU A 148 20.15 -6.19 -5.47
N GLU A 149 21.23 -6.60 -4.83
CA GLU A 149 22.01 -7.80 -5.19
C GLU A 149 21.23 -9.10 -5.08
N HIS A 150 20.11 -9.10 -4.34
CA HIS A 150 19.29 -10.29 -4.07
C HIS A 150 18.06 -10.40 -4.97
N TYR A 151 17.76 -9.42 -5.82
CA TYR A 151 16.62 -9.53 -6.74
C TYR A 151 16.64 -10.79 -7.61
N PRO A 152 17.79 -11.23 -8.14
CA PRO A 152 17.86 -12.47 -8.92
C PRO A 152 17.52 -13.74 -8.12
N LYS A 153 17.53 -13.67 -6.79
CA LYS A 153 17.25 -14.81 -5.90
C LYS A 153 15.81 -14.84 -5.35
N LEU A 154 14.93 -14.09 -5.96
CA LEU A 154 13.57 -13.88 -5.42
C LEU A 154 12.80 -15.18 -5.20
N GLU A 155 12.89 -16.15 -6.12
CA GLU A 155 12.27 -17.47 -5.94
C GLU A 155 12.82 -18.21 -4.73
N GLN A 156 14.13 -18.20 -4.56
CA GLN A 156 14.79 -18.81 -3.41
C GLN A 156 14.37 -18.14 -2.11
N ILE A 157 14.29 -16.81 -2.11
CA ILE A 157 13.86 -16.04 -0.95
C ILE A 157 12.42 -16.39 -0.58
N TYR A 158 11.54 -16.52 -1.56
CA TYR A 158 10.16 -16.94 -1.34
C TYR A 158 10.08 -18.35 -0.73
N GLU A 159 10.84 -19.30 -1.25
CA GLU A 159 10.87 -20.67 -0.72
C GLU A 159 11.40 -20.71 0.72
N GLU A 160 12.44 -19.94 1.03
CA GLU A 160 12.96 -19.83 2.39
C GLU A 160 11.92 -19.21 3.34
N GLY A 161 11.20 -18.19 2.89
CA GLY A 161 10.12 -17.58 3.66
C GLY A 161 9.01 -18.57 3.99
N LEU A 162 8.61 -19.38 3.01
CA LEU A 162 7.62 -20.46 3.20
C LEU A 162 8.09 -21.54 4.16
N ALA A 163 9.39 -21.87 4.15
CA ALA A 163 9.96 -22.87 5.04
C ALA A 163 9.93 -22.41 6.51
N ILE A 164 9.98 -21.11 6.77
CA ILE A 164 9.88 -20.57 8.13
C ILE A 164 8.44 -20.62 8.64
N ASN A 165 7.49 -20.21 7.81
CA ASN A 165 6.06 -20.28 8.10
C ASN A 165 5.29 -20.44 6.79
N GLY A 166 4.48 -21.48 6.68
CA GLY A 166 3.69 -21.78 5.48
C GLY A 166 2.67 -20.70 5.10
N ASP A 167 2.36 -19.79 6.01
CA ASP A 167 1.47 -18.64 5.74
C ASP A 167 2.19 -17.47 5.07
N PHE A 168 3.48 -17.58 4.82
CA PHE A 168 4.26 -16.56 4.10
C PHE A 168 3.68 -16.31 2.72
N ARG A 169 3.54 -15.04 2.36
CA ARG A 169 2.92 -14.62 1.11
C ARG A 169 3.87 -13.78 0.27
N CYS A 170 3.69 -13.88 -1.04
CA CYS A 170 4.33 -13.01 -2.01
C CYS A 170 3.25 -12.49 -2.95
N TYR A 171 3.06 -11.19 -2.97
CA TYR A 171 2.05 -10.59 -3.84
C TYR A 171 2.48 -10.62 -5.30
N ASP A 172 1.49 -10.70 -6.20
CA ASP A 172 1.74 -10.94 -7.63
C ASP A 172 2.65 -9.89 -8.29
N ASP A 173 2.53 -8.63 -7.90
CA ASP A 173 3.34 -7.55 -8.46
C ASP A 173 4.83 -7.64 -8.08
N VAL A 174 5.17 -8.40 -7.03
CA VAL A 174 6.57 -8.67 -6.68
C VAL A 174 7.25 -9.46 -7.80
N TRP A 175 6.54 -10.42 -8.40
CA TRP A 175 7.08 -11.25 -9.47
C TRP A 175 7.27 -10.51 -10.80
N GLU A 176 6.54 -9.42 -10.97
CA GLU A 176 6.63 -8.56 -12.15
C GLU A 176 7.73 -7.49 -12.04
N PHE A 177 8.37 -7.41 -10.91
CA PHE A 177 9.35 -6.36 -10.59
C PHE A 177 10.64 -6.46 -11.42
#